data_50f27197bc8c28c1f44dcc8e8a09efa3
#
_entry.id   50f27197bc8c28c1f44dcc8e8a09efa3
#
_cell.length_a   1.000
_cell.length_b   1.000
_cell.length_c   1.000
_cell.angle_alpha   90.00
_cell.angle_beta   90.00
_cell.angle_gamma   90.00
#
_symmetry.space_group_name_H-M   'P 1'
#
loop_
_entity.id
_entity.type
_entity.pdbx_description
1 polymer ?
#
loop_
_entity_poly.entity_id
_entity_poly.type
_entity_poly.pdbx_seq_one_letter_code
_entity_poly.pdbx_strand_id
1 'polypeptide(L)'
;MKRNLLILILALLTCLTSFGQATKRERNLIKQGNEYFNKKQYSKAEESYSRVLEINPNSQIAKYNLGSTMLRQRGGNSEKDVARDSLISRYLSDVGSNTSAPASLRAHSFYNLGKLAYDRQDYANSVNYFKQSLKIDPKDDQARKNLRMAQKKLQQNQQNQDKNKNKDKDDQKKKQDKQQPQKQPQPPKERQQQTNNDQLLKAMQNEEKNTRDKVNRRKAQMNQSRQSSRPW
;
A
#
# COMPACT_ATOMS: atom_id res chain seq x y z
N MET A 1 -21.00 -23.89 -48.21
CA MET A 1 -19.95 -22.95 -47.79
C MET A 1 -20.46 -21.55 -47.49
N LYS A 2 -21.15 -20.86 -48.39
CA LYS A 2 -21.66 -19.49 -48.18
C LYS A 2 -22.57 -19.31 -46.97
N ARG A 3 -23.48 -20.28 -46.72
CA ARG A 3 -24.41 -20.26 -45.57
C ARG A 3 -23.69 -20.36 -44.24
N ASN A 4 -22.68 -21.18 -44.12
CA ASN A 4 -21.88 -21.30 -42.90
C ASN A 4 -21.00 -20.09 -42.65
N LEU A 5 -20.48 -19.44 -43.70
CA LEU A 5 -19.74 -18.20 -43.59
C LEU A 5 -20.62 -17.03 -43.12
N LEU A 6 -21.87 -16.98 -43.57
CA LEU A 6 -22.86 -15.98 -43.15
C LEU A 6 -23.22 -16.11 -41.65
N ILE A 7 -23.38 -17.33 -41.16
CA ILE A 7 -23.64 -17.63 -39.74
C ILE A 7 -22.44 -17.21 -38.89
N LEU A 8 -21.19 -17.49 -39.33
CA LEU A 8 -19.99 -17.08 -38.65
C LEU A 8 -19.84 -15.56 -38.54
N ILE A 9 -20.15 -14.84 -39.65
CA ILE A 9 -20.13 -13.36 -39.69
C ILE A 9 -21.19 -12.78 -38.74
N LEU A 10 -22.39 -13.35 -38.74
CA LEU A 10 -23.47 -12.91 -37.85
C LEU A 10 -23.13 -13.15 -36.37
N ALA A 11 -22.53 -14.29 -36.04
CA ALA A 11 -22.05 -14.59 -34.69
C ALA A 11 -20.92 -13.65 -34.25
N LEU A 12 -20.02 -13.29 -35.16
CA LEU A 12 -18.96 -12.33 -34.89
C LEU A 12 -19.49 -10.91 -34.64
N LEU A 13 -20.47 -10.49 -35.41
CA LEU A 13 -21.15 -9.17 -35.26
C LEU A 13 -21.89 -9.08 -33.90
N THR A 14 -22.59 -10.14 -33.48
CA THR A 14 -23.28 -10.16 -32.17
C THR A 14 -22.29 -10.12 -31.00
N CYS A 15 -21.13 -10.77 -31.14
CA CYS A 15 -20.07 -10.75 -30.13
C CYS A 15 -19.47 -9.34 -29.94
N LEU A 16 -19.25 -8.61 -31.05
CA LEU A 16 -18.72 -7.24 -31.02
C LEU A 16 -19.68 -6.24 -30.37
N THR A 17 -20.99 -6.36 -30.63
CA THR A 17 -22.00 -5.47 -30.02
C THR A 17 -22.14 -5.73 -28.52
N SER A 18 -22.06 -6.97 -28.06
CA SER A 18 -22.12 -7.33 -26.65
C SER A 18 -20.93 -6.76 -25.88
N PHE A 19 -19.72 -6.82 -26.44
CA PHE A 19 -18.53 -6.27 -25.83
C PHE A 19 -18.59 -4.73 -25.70
N GLY A 20 -19.10 -4.06 -26.72
CA GLY A 20 -19.29 -2.60 -26.70
C GLY A 20 -20.30 -2.12 -25.65
N GLN A 21 -21.37 -2.89 -25.42
CA GLN A 21 -22.36 -2.59 -24.37
C GLN A 21 -21.81 -2.81 -22.96
N ALA A 22 -21.02 -3.88 -22.74
CA ALA A 22 -20.39 -4.14 -21.47
C ALA A 22 -19.46 -3.00 -21.06
N THR A 23 -18.61 -2.52 -21.97
CA THR A 23 -17.69 -1.40 -21.69
C THR A 23 -18.41 -0.07 -21.43
N LYS A 24 -19.54 0.21 -22.10
CA LYS A 24 -20.38 1.38 -21.83
C LYS A 24 -21.01 1.31 -20.44
N ARG A 25 -21.56 0.13 -20.07
CA ARG A 25 -22.15 -0.11 -18.76
C ARG A 25 -21.10 0.02 -17.64
N GLU A 26 -19.91 -0.54 -17.84
CA GLU A 26 -18.77 -0.40 -16.91
C GLU A 26 -18.45 1.09 -16.66
N ARG A 27 -18.28 1.89 -17.71
CA ARG A 27 -17.98 3.33 -17.57
C ARG A 27 -19.07 4.09 -16.83
N ASN A 28 -20.33 3.79 -17.07
CA ASN A 28 -21.46 4.45 -16.40
C ASN A 28 -21.48 4.10 -14.90
N LEU A 29 -21.25 2.84 -14.55
CA LEU A 29 -21.18 2.41 -13.13
C LEU A 29 -19.97 3.01 -12.41
N ILE A 30 -18.82 3.12 -13.07
CA ILE A 30 -17.65 3.82 -12.50
C ILE A 30 -17.98 5.29 -12.24
N LYS A 31 -18.59 5.98 -13.22
CA LYS A 31 -19.04 7.37 -13.07
C LYS A 31 -20.01 7.54 -11.90
N GLN A 32 -21.02 6.69 -11.84
CA GLN A 32 -22.00 6.68 -10.74
C GLN A 32 -21.33 6.44 -9.38
N GLY A 33 -20.41 5.46 -9.30
CA GLY A 33 -19.64 5.20 -8.09
C GLY A 33 -18.80 6.40 -7.65
N ASN A 34 -18.15 7.08 -8.60
CA ASN A 34 -17.39 8.30 -8.33
C ASN A 34 -18.29 9.45 -7.81
N GLU A 35 -19.49 9.60 -8.36
CA GLU A 35 -20.46 10.60 -7.88
C GLU A 35 -20.90 10.29 -6.44
N TYR A 36 -21.21 9.04 -6.13
CA TYR A 36 -21.54 8.63 -4.76
C TYR A 36 -20.36 8.82 -3.80
N PHE A 37 -19.15 8.47 -4.23
CA PHE A 37 -17.94 8.65 -3.44
C PHE A 37 -17.72 10.13 -3.07
N ASN A 38 -17.86 11.04 -4.05
CA ASN A 38 -17.72 12.48 -3.85
C ASN A 38 -18.79 13.05 -2.91
N LYS A 39 -19.99 12.48 -2.93
CA LYS A 39 -21.08 12.80 -1.99
C LYS A 39 -20.92 12.11 -0.63
N LYS A 40 -19.80 11.40 -0.38
CA LYS A 40 -19.55 10.60 0.83
C LYS A 40 -20.57 9.47 1.07
N GLN A 41 -21.33 9.09 0.05
CA GLN A 41 -22.28 7.97 0.08
C GLN A 41 -21.52 6.67 -0.24
N TYR A 42 -20.59 6.31 0.65
CA TYR A 42 -19.62 5.24 0.38
C TYR A 42 -20.26 3.87 0.14
N SER A 43 -21.34 3.53 0.82
CA SER A 43 -22.05 2.25 0.60
C SER A 43 -22.61 2.13 -0.82
N LYS A 44 -23.16 3.21 -1.38
CA LYS A 44 -23.65 3.24 -2.77
C LYS A 44 -22.50 3.24 -3.78
N ALA A 45 -21.40 3.89 -3.44
CA ALA A 45 -20.18 3.83 -4.26
C ALA A 45 -19.61 2.40 -4.31
N GLU A 46 -19.53 1.72 -3.17
CA GLU A 46 -19.10 0.32 -3.05
C GLU A 46 -19.98 -0.60 -3.91
N GLU A 47 -21.30 -0.46 -3.85
CA GLU A 47 -22.24 -1.21 -4.68
C GLU A 47 -21.99 -0.98 -6.18
N SER A 48 -21.83 0.28 -6.59
CA SER A 48 -21.58 0.63 -7.99
C SER A 48 -20.28 0.00 -8.51
N TYR A 49 -19.18 0.08 -7.74
CA TYR A 49 -17.90 -0.52 -8.13
C TYR A 49 -17.92 -2.04 -8.09
N SER A 50 -18.66 -2.66 -7.15
CA SER A 50 -18.83 -4.11 -7.11
C SER A 50 -19.55 -4.61 -8.36
N ARG A 51 -20.59 -3.92 -8.81
CA ARG A 51 -21.27 -4.24 -10.08
C ARG A 51 -20.35 -4.10 -11.30
N VAL A 52 -19.36 -3.21 -11.26
CA VAL A 52 -18.34 -3.18 -12.32
C VAL A 52 -17.54 -4.48 -12.32
N LEU A 53 -17.14 -4.98 -11.14
CA LEU A 53 -16.36 -6.21 -11.05
C LEU A 53 -17.16 -7.47 -11.42
N GLU A 54 -18.49 -7.43 -11.33
CA GLU A 54 -19.36 -8.49 -11.88
C GLU A 54 -19.32 -8.54 -13.41
N ILE A 55 -19.20 -7.37 -14.07
CA ILE A 55 -19.13 -7.25 -15.54
C ILE A 55 -17.70 -7.49 -16.03
N ASN A 56 -16.72 -6.91 -15.35
CA ASN A 56 -15.30 -6.97 -15.67
C ASN A 56 -14.47 -7.20 -14.41
N PRO A 57 -14.23 -8.47 -14.02
CA PRO A 57 -13.43 -8.81 -12.84
C PRO A 57 -11.99 -8.28 -12.87
N ASN A 58 -11.50 -7.90 -14.05
CA ASN A 58 -10.13 -7.39 -14.25
C ASN A 58 -10.04 -5.86 -14.28
N SER A 59 -11.15 -5.14 -14.07
CA SER A 59 -11.19 -3.68 -14.04
C SER A 59 -10.31 -3.12 -12.92
N GLN A 60 -9.12 -2.64 -13.27
CA GLN A 60 -8.17 -2.08 -12.31
C GLN A 60 -8.72 -0.80 -11.63
N ILE A 61 -9.48 -0.02 -12.39
CA ILE A 61 -10.15 1.19 -11.87
C ILE A 61 -11.19 0.81 -10.82
N ALA A 62 -12.01 -0.19 -11.09
CA ALA A 62 -13.03 -0.63 -10.13
C ALA A 62 -12.41 -1.24 -8.87
N LYS A 63 -11.38 -2.08 -9.00
CA LYS A 63 -10.63 -2.63 -7.85
C LYS A 63 -10.04 -1.53 -6.98
N TYR A 64 -9.37 -0.55 -7.59
CA TYR A 64 -8.80 0.58 -6.86
C TYR A 64 -9.88 1.40 -6.15
N ASN A 65 -10.95 1.77 -6.86
CA ASN A 65 -12.01 2.60 -6.31
C ASN A 65 -12.77 1.87 -5.20
N LEU A 66 -13.04 0.57 -5.37
CA LEU A 66 -13.68 -0.28 -4.36
C LEU A 66 -12.81 -0.38 -3.11
N GLY A 67 -11.53 -0.75 -3.25
CA GLY A 67 -10.60 -0.84 -2.13
C GLY A 67 -10.42 0.51 -1.41
N SER A 68 -10.35 1.61 -2.15
CA SER A 68 -10.26 2.97 -1.59
C SER A 68 -11.54 3.38 -0.86
N THR A 69 -12.71 3.01 -1.38
CA THR A 69 -14.02 3.27 -0.77
C THR A 69 -14.18 2.49 0.53
N MET A 70 -13.84 1.21 0.51
CA MET A 70 -13.86 0.35 1.70
C MET A 70 -12.90 0.88 2.78
N LEU A 71 -11.72 1.38 2.39
CA LEU A 71 -10.77 2.00 3.32
C LEU A 71 -11.34 3.26 4.00
N ARG A 72 -12.18 4.03 3.31
CA ARG A 72 -12.87 5.22 3.87
C ARG A 72 -13.96 4.87 4.85
N GLN A 73 -14.53 3.67 4.77
CA GLN A 73 -15.62 3.20 5.62
C GLN A 73 -15.13 2.43 6.85
N ARG A 74 -13.80 2.25 7.03
CA ARG A 74 -13.29 1.58 8.22
C ARG A 74 -13.67 2.35 9.48
N GLY A 75 -14.25 1.65 10.45
CA GLY A 75 -14.63 2.20 11.75
C GLY A 75 -13.56 2.03 12.84
N GLY A 76 -12.47 1.32 12.55
CA GLY A 76 -11.42 1.01 13.53
C GLY A 76 -11.08 -0.48 13.62
N ASN A 77 -10.90 -1.04 14.82
CA ASN A 77 -10.39 -2.39 15.05
C ASN A 77 -11.49 -3.43 15.37
N SER A 78 -12.64 -3.39 14.69
CA SER A 78 -13.66 -4.42 14.86
C SER A 78 -13.34 -5.71 14.08
N GLU A 79 -13.93 -6.85 14.47
CA GLU A 79 -13.79 -8.11 13.72
C GLU A 79 -14.26 -7.97 12.26
N LYS A 80 -15.31 -7.17 12.02
CA LYS A 80 -15.77 -6.84 10.66
C LYS A 80 -14.72 -6.09 9.85
N ASP A 81 -13.90 -5.26 10.50
CA ASP A 81 -12.81 -4.56 9.85
C ASP A 81 -11.69 -5.52 9.41
N VAL A 82 -11.43 -6.60 10.12
CA VAL A 82 -10.38 -7.59 9.74
C VAL A 82 -10.68 -8.26 8.41
N ALA A 83 -11.93 -8.75 8.22
CA ALA A 83 -12.35 -9.34 6.94
C ALA A 83 -12.32 -8.30 5.81
N ARG A 84 -12.79 -7.08 6.10
CA ARG A 84 -12.78 -5.96 5.17
C ARG A 84 -11.36 -5.54 4.78
N ASP A 85 -10.44 -5.50 5.73
CA ASP A 85 -9.02 -5.21 5.52
C ASP A 85 -8.34 -6.21 4.56
N SER A 86 -8.72 -7.48 4.65
CA SER A 86 -8.22 -8.52 3.74
C SER A 86 -8.68 -8.26 2.30
N LEU A 87 -9.95 -7.85 2.10
CA LEU A 87 -10.47 -7.48 0.79
C LEU A 87 -9.81 -6.21 0.25
N ILE A 88 -9.65 -5.17 1.08
CA ILE A 88 -8.95 -3.93 0.72
C ILE A 88 -7.52 -4.26 0.26
N SER A 89 -6.79 -5.06 1.06
CA SER A 89 -5.43 -5.46 0.75
C SER A 89 -5.36 -6.21 -0.58
N ARG A 90 -6.27 -7.15 -0.83
CA ARG A 90 -6.31 -7.93 -2.06
C ARG A 90 -6.54 -7.03 -3.29
N TYR A 91 -7.56 -6.17 -3.27
CA TYR A 91 -7.87 -5.29 -4.39
C TYR A 91 -6.75 -4.30 -4.67
N LEU A 92 -6.23 -3.64 -3.65
CA LEU A 92 -5.19 -2.64 -3.82
C LEU A 92 -3.83 -3.27 -4.20
N SER A 93 -3.50 -4.46 -3.69
CA SER A 93 -2.27 -5.17 -4.08
C SER A 93 -2.33 -5.64 -5.53
N ASP A 94 -3.48 -6.14 -5.98
CA ASP A 94 -3.68 -6.54 -7.38
C ASP A 94 -3.42 -5.35 -8.32
N VAL A 95 -3.98 -4.18 -8.01
CA VAL A 95 -3.74 -2.96 -8.80
C VAL A 95 -2.30 -2.48 -8.70
N GLY A 96 -1.73 -2.43 -7.48
CA GLY A 96 -0.38 -1.90 -7.24
C GLY A 96 0.71 -2.68 -7.96
N SER A 97 0.58 -4.01 -8.00
CA SER A 97 1.53 -4.92 -8.62
C SER A 97 1.30 -5.14 -10.12
N ASN A 98 0.14 -4.78 -10.65
CA ASN A 98 -0.16 -4.93 -12.08
C ASN A 98 0.58 -3.88 -12.93
N THR A 99 1.66 -4.29 -13.59
CA THR A 99 2.49 -3.39 -14.41
C THR A 99 1.74 -2.79 -15.61
N SER A 100 0.64 -3.40 -16.05
CA SER A 100 -0.22 -2.89 -17.13
C SER A 100 -1.20 -1.80 -16.64
N ALA A 101 -1.39 -1.65 -15.33
CA ALA A 101 -2.20 -0.57 -14.79
C ALA A 101 -1.47 0.78 -14.87
N PRO A 102 -2.19 1.91 -15.01
CA PRO A 102 -1.60 3.24 -14.99
C PRO A 102 -0.71 3.47 -13.78
N ALA A 103 0.45 4.08 -13.98
CA ALA A 103 1.43 4.32 -12.91
C ALA A 103 0.83 5.08 -11.72
N SER A 104 -0.01 6.09 -11.99
CA SER A 104 -0.71 6.84 -10.93
C SER A 104 -1.62 5.95 -10.09
N LEU A 105 -2.36 5.05 -10.73
CA LEU A 105 -3.27 4.14 -10.03
C LEU A 105 -2.50 3.16 -9.14
N ARG A 106 -1.37 2.66 -9.65
CA ARG A 106 -0.45 1.79 -8.89
C ARG A 106 0.16 2.51 -7.69
N ALA A 107 0.65 3.73 -7.90
CA ALA A 107 1.22 4.55 -6.82
C ALA A 107 0.19 4.80 -5.71
N HIS A 108 -1.02 5.24 -6.07
CA HIS A 108 -2.09 5.46 -5.11
C HIS A 108 -2.54 4.17 -4.41
N SER A 109 -2.49 3.03 -5.09
CA SER A 109 -2.81 1.73 -4.46
C SER A 109 -1.80 1.39 -3.37
N PHE A 110 -0.50 1.52 -3.64
CA PHE A 110 0.54 1.34 -2.62
C PHE A 110 0.45 2.38 -1.50
N TYR A 111 0.09 3.62 -1.81
CA TYR A 111 -0.16 4.64 -0.79
C TYR A 111 -1.30 4.23 0.15
N ASN A 112 -2.42 3.75 -0.38
CA ASN A 112 -3.56 3.30 0.41
C ASN A 112 -3.25 2.04 1.22
N LEU A 113 -2.47 1.10 0.69
CA LEU A 113 -1.94 -0.04 1.44
C LEU A 113 -1.04 0.40 2.60
N GLY A 114 -0.19 1.41 2.36
CA GLY A 114 0.64 2.02 3.39
C GLY A 114 -0.17 2.61 4.54
N LYS A 115 -1.27 3.30 4.22
CA LYS A 115 -2.21 3.81 5.22
C LYS A 115 -2.90 2.69 5.99
N LEU A 116 -3.42 1.67 5.29
CA LEU A 116 -4.06 0.53 5.94
C LEU A 116 -3.12 -0.16 6.92
N ALA A 117 -1.88 -0.42 6.51
CA ALA A 117 -0.86 -1.04 7.35
C ALA A 117 -0.52 -0.15 8.56
N TYR A 118 -0.42 1.18 8.36
CA TYR A 118 -0.19 2.14 9.44
C TYR A 118 -1.31 2.09 10.50
N ASP A 119 -2.56 2.12 10.06
CA ASP A 119 -3.73 2.08 10.93
C ASP A 119 -3.82 0.76 11.71
N ARG A 120 -3.30 -0.33 11.14
CA ARG A 120 -3.15 -1.64 11.80
C ARG A 120 -1.90 -1.75 12.68
N GLN A 121 -1.15 -0.68 12.83
CA GLN A 121 0.13 -0.64 13.55
C GLN A 121 1.22 -1.56 12.95
N ASP A 122 1.01 -2.07 11.74
CA ASP A 122 2.01 -2.81 10.97
C ASP A 122 2.94 -1.80 10.26
N TYR A 123 3.77 -1.14 11.07
CA TYR A 123 4.61 -0.06 10.60
C TYR A 123 5.69 -0.52 9.63
N ALA A 124 6.12 -1.78 9.72
CA ALA A 124 7.10 -2.34 8.79
C ALA A 124 6.53 -2.43 7.36
N ASN A 125 5.35 -3.03 7.21
CA ASN A 125 4.67 -3.08 5.91
C ASN A 125 4.22 -1.69 5.45
N SER A 126 3.79 -0.80 6.36
CA SER A 126 3.46 0.58 6.05
C SER A 126 4.63 1.30 5.37
N VAL A 127 5.83 1.18 5.93
CA VAL A 127 7.07 1.74 5.35
C VAL A 127 7.32 1.17 3.95
N ASN A 128 7.21 -0.16 3.78
CA ASN A 128 7.43 -0.81 2.49
C ASN A 128 6.46 -0.30 1.42
N TYR A 129 5.17 -0.18 1.74
CA TYR A 129 4.17 0.29 0.78
C TYR A 129 4.35 1.77 0.41
N PHE A 130 4.65 2.66 1.37
CA PHE A 130 4.95 4.04 1.03
C PHE A 130 6.22 4.19 0.18
N LYS A 131 7.25 3.37 0.41
CA LYS A 131 8.43 3.31 -0.47
C LYS A 131 8.06 2.87 -1.89
N GLN A 132 7.21 1.86 -2.05
CA GLN A 132 6.73 1.41 -3.36
C GLN A 132 5.93 2.51 -4.07
N SER A 133 5.05 3.22 -3.35
CA SER A 133 4.34 4.38 -3.88
C SER A 133 5.32 5.43 -4.40
N LEU A 134 6.31 5.82 -3.60
CA LEU A 134 7.32 6.82 -3.94
C LEU A 134 8.31 6.38 -5.02
N LYS A 135 8.51 5.08 -5.21
CA LYS A 135 9.30 4.56 -6.33
C LYS A 135 8.60 4.83 -7.67
N ILE A 136 7.28 4.81 -7.68
CA ILE A 136 6.47 5.05 -8.87
C ILE A 136 6.22 6.56 -9.05
N ASP A 137 5.81 7.25 -7.98
CA ASP A 137 5.63 8.71 -7.94
C ASP A 137 6.54 9.35 -6.89
N PRO A 138 7.77 9.73 -7.27
CA PRO A 138 8.71 10.37 -6.35
C PRO A 138 8.29 11.77 -5.89
N LYS A 139 7.27 12.39 -6.52
CA LYS A 139 6.83 13.75 -6.21
C LYS A 139 5.71 13.79 -5.17
N ASP A 140 5.15 12.65 -4.77
CA ASP A 140 4.10 12.58 -3.76
C ASP A 140 4.62 12.97 -2.38
N ASP A 141 4.39 14.23 -1.98
CA ASP A 141 4.78 14.75 -0.67
C ASP A 141 3.98 14.13 0.48
N GLN A 142 2.74 13.70 0.24
CA GLN A 142 1.93 13.02 1.24
C GLN A 142 2.47 11.62 1.54
N ALA A 143 2.84 10.85 0.52
CA ALA A 143 3.48 9.57 0.70
C ALA A 143 4.82 9.72 1.44
N ARG A 144 5.61 10.75 1.12
CA ARG A 144 6.87 11.05 1.80
C ARG A 144 6.67 11.40 3.28
N LYS A 145 5.66 12.22 3.60
CA LYS A 145 5.30 12.56 4.98
C LYS A 145 4.86 11.32 5.75
N ASN A 146 3.98 10.51 5.16
CA ASN A 146 3.47 9.30 5.79
C ASN A 146 4.57 8.23 5.98
N LEU A 147 5.50 8.12 5.04
CA LEU A 147 6.69 7.28 5.19
C LEU A 147 7.48 7.65 6.44
N ARG A 148 7.79 8.93 6.64
CA ARG A 148 8.51 9.39 7.83
C ARG A 148 7.74 9.10 9.12
N MET A 149 6.42 9.26 9.10
CA MET A 149 5.59 8.91 10.26
C MET A 149 5.64 7.42 10.58
N ALA A 150 5.53 6.57 9.57
CA ALA A 150 5.63 5.12 9.72
C ALA A 150 7.02 4.69 10.23
N GLN A 151 8.09 5.27 9.71
CA GLN A 151 9.46 5.05 10.16
C GLN A 151 9.64 5.40 11.65
N LYS A 152 9.15 6.58 12.06
CA LYS A 152 9.21 7.01 13.46
C LYS A 152 8.46 6.05 14.38
N LYS A 153 7.28 5.58 13.98
CA LYS A 153 6.49 4.61 14.76
C LYS A 153 7.17 3.25 14.85
N LEU A 154 7.75 2.78 13.75
CA LEU A 154 8.53 1.53 13.72
C LEU A 154 9.70 1.60 14.72
N GLN A 155 10.45 2.69 14.72
CA GLN A 155 11.56 2.92 15.65
C GLN A 155 11.09 2.97 17.12
N GLN A 156 9.98 3.66 17.39
CA GLN A 156 9.42 3.72 18.76
C GLN A 156 9.00 2.33 19.25
N ASN A 157 8.37 1.53 18.41
CA ASN A 157 7.98 0.17 18.78
C ASN A 157 9.17 -0.72 19.12
N GLN A 158 10.26 -0.63 18.35
CA GLN A 158 11.50 -1.36 18.62
C GLN A 158 12.11 -0.96 19.98
N GLN A 159 12.24 0.35 20.24
CA GLN A 159 12.76 0.84 21.51
C GLN A 159 11.94 0.41 22.72
N ASN A 160 10.61 0.32 22.58
CA ASN A 160 9.74 -0.12 23.66
C ASN A 160 9.89 -1.63 23.91
N GLN A 161 10.06 -2.43 22.86
CA GLN A 161 10.32 -3.87 22.99
C GLN A 161 11.66 -4.13 23.68
N ASP A 162 12.71 -3.37 23.35
CA ASP A 162 14.03 -3.51 23.97
C ASP A 162 14.01 -3.13 25.45
N LYS A 163 13.27 -2.06 25.82
CA LYS A 163 13.10 -1.66 27.22
C LYS A 163 12.35 -2.73 28.05
N ASN A 164 11.33 -3.36 27.51
CA ASN A 164 10.60 -4.42 28.19
C ASN A 164 11.47 -5.67 28.36
N LYS A 165 12.23 -6.07 27.32
CA LYS A 165 13.17 -7.20 27.42
C LYS A 165 14.27 -6.99 28.47
N ASN A 166 14.72 -5.76 28.66
CA ASN A 166 15.70 -5.45 29.70
C ASN A 166 15.08 -5.48 31.10
N LYS A 167 13.82 -5.03 31.27
CA LYS A 167 13.10 -5.15 32.54
C LYS A 167 12.88 -6.62 32.94
N ASP A 168 12.44 -7.46 32.01
CA ASP A 168 12.24 -8.89 32.25
C ASP A 168 13.55 -9.60 32.65
N LYS A 169 14.69 -9.17 32.09
CA LYS A 169 16.02 -9.69 32.47
C LYS A 169 16.45 -9.26 33.86
N ASP A 170 16.16 -8.01 34.25
CA ASP A 170 16.47 -7.51 35.59
C ASP A 170 15.57 -8.12 36.66
N ASP A 171 14.30 -8.36 36.35
CA ASP A 171 13.36 -9.05 37.26
C ASP A 171 13.68 -10.56 37.38
N GLN A 172 14.18 -11.20 36.30
CA GLN A 172 14.66 -12.56 36.34
C GLN A 172 15.98 -12.68 37.13
N LYS A 173 16.91 -11.73 37.00
CA LYS A 173 18.13 -11.69 37.86
C LYS A 173 17.80 -11.54 39.35
N LYS A 174 16.86 -10.65 39.68
CA LYS A 174 16.41 -10.48 41.08
C LYS A 174 15.69 -11.71 41.65
N LYS A 175 15.11 -12.56 40.80
CA LYS A 175 14.50 -13.84 41.20
C LYS A 175 15.52 -15.00 41.26
N GLN A 176 16.60 -14.94 40.46
CA GLN A 176 17.67 -15.95 40.46
C GLN A 176 18.62 -15.85 41.66
N ASP A 177 18.79 -14.67 42.26
CA ASP A 177 19.53 -14.53 43.52
C ASP A 177 18.80 -15.20 44.72
N LYS A 178 17.60 -15.75 44.53
CA LYS A 178 16.85 -16.48 45.56
C LYS A 178 16.67 -17.97 45.30
N GLN A 179 17.04 -18.53 44.14
CA GLN A 179 17.02 -19.98 43.88
C GLN A 179 17.90 -20.33 42.68
N GLN A 180 18.85 -21.24 42.83
CA GLN A 180 19.66 -21.84 41.77
C GLN A 180 18.89 -22.94 40.98
N PRO A 181 19.45 -23.52 39.90
CA PRO A 181 19.14 -23.21 38.50
C PRO A 181 18.60 -24.39 37.69
N GLN A 182 17.97 -24.13 36.58
CA GLN A 182 18.14 -24.97 35.35
C GLN A 182 17.78 -24.21 34.10
N LYS A 183 18.65 -24.26 33.09
CA LYS A 183 18.56 -23.64 31.78
C LYS A 183 17.57 -24.38 30.90
N GLN A 184 16.68 -23.65 30.19
CA GLN A 184 16.03 -24.14 28.99
C GLN A 184 16.17 -23.10 27.83
N PRO A 185 16.36 -23.55 26.59
CA PRO A 185 16.63 -22.67 25.42
C PRO A 185 15.33 -22.08 24.87
N GLN A 186 15.39 -20.81 24.46
CA GLN A 186 14.30 -20.08 23.81
C GLN A 186 14.12 -20.47 22.34
N PRO A 187 12.90 -20.39 21.77
CA PRO A 187 12.62 -20.82 20.40
C PRO A 187 13.10 -19.81 19.33
N PRO A 188 13.46 -20.30 18.12
CA PRO A 188 14.21 -19.55 17.10
C PRO A 188 13.45 -18.45 16.38
N LYS A 189 12.11 -18.36 16.47
CA LYS A 189 11.28 -17.48 15.63
C LYS A 189 11.37 -15.98 15.98
N GLU A 190 11.50 -15.62 17.24
CA GLU A 190 11.57 -14.20 17.64
C GLU A 190 12.90 -13.54 17.30
N ARG A 191 14.01 -14.31 17.29
CA ARG A 191 15.33 -13.81 16.93
C ARG A 191 15.44 -13.45 15.46
N GLN A 192 14.75 -14.18 14.57
CA GLN A 192 14.76 -13.89 13.12
C GLN A 192 13.96 -12.63 12.76
N GLN A 193 12.83 -12.38 13.42
CA GLN A 193 12.06 -11.15 13.18
C GLN A 193 12.78 -9.90 13.66
N GLN A 194 13.51 -9.99 14.76
CA GLN A 194 14.27 -8.86 15.31
C GLN A 194 15.47 -8.51 14.42
N THR A 195 16.23 -9.50 13.93
CA THR A 195 17.33 -9.31 12.98
C THR A 195 16.84 -8.74 11.64
N ASN A 196 15.69 -9.18 11.15
CA ASN A 196 15.11 -8.65 9.91
C ASN A 196 14.66 -7.19 10.07
N ASN A 197 14.08 -6.83 11.21
CA ASN A 197 13.66 -5.46 11.49
C ASN A 197 14.86 -4.52 11.66
N ASP A 198 15.93 -4.96 12.32
CA ASP A 198 17.15 -4.18 12.49
C ASP A 198 17.91 -4.00 11.16
N GLN A 199 17.96 -5.03 10.32
CA GLN A 199 18.51 -4.92 8.98
C GLN A 199 17.68 -3.98 8.10
N LEU A 200 16.35 -4.05 8.18
CA LEU A 200 15.46 -3.15 7.48
C LEU A 200 15.69 -1.70 7.93
N LEU A 201 15.82 -1.46 9.23
CA LEU A 201 16.06 -0.11 9.78
C LEU A 201 17.40 0.46 9.31
N LYS A 202 18.49 -0.35 9.35
CA LYS A 202 19.81 0.05 8.83
C LYS A 202 19.76 0.33 7.33
N ALA A 203 19.09 -0.52 6.55
CA ALA A 203 18.93 -0.30 5.12
C ALA A 203 18.18 1.01 4.83
N MET A 204 17.14 1.30 5.62
CA MET A 204 16.35 2.53 5.51
C MET A 204 17.16 3.79 5.85
N GLN A 205 17.94 3.76 6.91
CA GLN A 205 18.82 4.88 7.29
C GLN A 205 19.85 5.16 6.20
N ASN A 206 20.43 4.10 5.60
CA ASN A 206 21.39 4.25 4.51
C ASN A 206 20.73 4.81 3.23
N GLU A 207 19.51 4.38 2.90
CA GLU A 207 18.76 4.94 1.76
C GLU A 207 18.38 6.41 1.98
N GLU A 208 17.97 6.77 3.21
CA GLU A 208 17.64 8.15 3.54
C GLU A 208 18.87 9.04 3.42
N LYS A 209 20.03 8.59 3.93
CA LYS A 209 21.31 9.29 3.79
C LYS A 209 21.67 9.46 2.31
N ASN A 210 21.62 8.40 1.53
CA ASN A 210 21.92 8.44 0.10
C ASN A 210 20.98 9.38 -0.68
N THR A 211 19.69 9.38 -0.32
CA THR A 211 18.70 10.27 -0.94
C THR A 211 18.95 11.73 -0.56
N ARG A 212 19.26 12.01 0.72
CA ARG A 212 19.64 13.32 1.20
C ARG A 212 20.89 13.83 0.47
N ASP A 213 21.91 13.00 0.34
CA ASP A 213 23.15 13.35 -0.35
C ASP A 213 22.92 13.64 -1.85
N LYS A 214 22.07 12.84 -2.52
CA LYS A 214 21.67 13.11 -3.92
C LYS A 214 20.91 14.42 -4.06
N VAL A 215 19.98 14.72 -3.15
CA VAL A 215 19.24 16.00 -3.15
C VAL A 215 20.17 17.16 -2.91
N ASN A 216 21.10 17.05 -1.96
CA ASN A 216 22.09 18.10 -1.66
C ASN A 216 23.03 18.34 -2.84
N ARG A 217 23.53 17.28 -3.51
CA ARG A 217 24.33 17.38 -4.74
C ARG A 217 23.58 18.08 -5.87
N ARG A 218 22.30 17.72 -6.09
CA ARG A 218 21.46 18.40 -7.10
C ARG A 218 21.24 19.87 -6.78
N LYS A 219 20.98 20.21 -5.50
CA LYS A 219 20.85 21.61 -5.08
C LYS A 219 22.15 22.39 -5.30
N ALA A 220 23.29 21.80 -4.98
CA ALA A 220 24.62 22.41 -5.21
C ALA A 220 24.85 22.62 -6.72
N GLN A 221 24.56 21.63 -7.58
CA GLN A 221 24.67 21.78 -9.03
C GLN A 221 23.73 22.85 -9.60
N MET A 222 22.48 22.90 -9.14
CA MET A 222 21.54 23.96 -9.56
C MET A 222 21.99 25.36 -9.09
N ASN A 223 22.61 25.49 -7.93
CA ASN A 223 23.13 26.76 -7.46
C ASN A 223 24.38 27.20 -8.26
N GLN A 224 25.24 26.25 -8.61
CA GLN A 224 26.37 26.53 -9.51
C GLN A 224 25.92 26.97 -10.91
N SER A 225 24.96 26.30 -11.50
CA SER A 225 24.42 26.66 -12.81
C SER A 225 23.70 28.03 -12.80
N ARG A 226 23.06 28.40 -11.68
CA ARG A 226 22.46 29.73 -11.52
C ARG A 226 23.51 30.84 -11.32
N GLN A 227 24.65 30.54 -10.72
CA GLN A 227 25.77 31.52 -10.60
C GLN A 227 26.51 31.72 -11.92
N SER A 228 26.67 30.63 -12.71
CA SER A 228 27.34 30.72 -14.02
C SER A 228 26.47 31.35 -15.11
N SER A 229 25.15 31.45 -14.91
CA SER A 229 24.19 32.04 -15.86
C SER A 229 23.79 33.49 -15.56
N ARG A 230 24.46 34.17 -14.61
CA ARG A 230 24.32 35.63 -14.42
C ARG A 230 25.31 36.35 -15.32
N PRO A 231 24.85 36.98 -16.41
CA PRO A 231 25.67 37.98 -17.09
C PRO A 231 25.78 39.19 -16.15
N TRP A 232 26.96 39.73 -16.10
CA TRP A 232 27.35 40.95 -15.36
C TRP A 232 26.37 42.08 -15.54
#